data_bc3a73ef5f8097830bdc119dd12fa961
#
_entry.id   bc3a73ef5f8097830bdc119dd12fa961
#
_cell.length_a   1.000
_cell.length_b   1.000
_cell.length_c   1.000
_cell.angle_alpha   90.00
_cell.angle_beta   90.00
_cell.angle_gamma   90.00
#
_symmetry.space_group_name_H-M   'P 1'
#
loop_
_entity.id
_entity.type
_entity.pdbx_description
1 polymer ?
#
loop_
_entity_poly.entity_id
_entity_poly.type
_entity_poly.pdbx_seq_one_letter_code
_entity_poly.pdbx_strand_id
1 'polypeptide(L)'
;MRGHLAIYRAALHDDTNKIPTWFQETISSFVSILNKCEYSLANHWKNAAYLIGDNEKASKIKRALDKQKPEDAFDGKELEMLLYAKKLTLNPDKMVKSDVENLKKLGADDGEILEANQIICYFNYVNRLINGLGVTTDGDVVGYYK
;
A
#
# COMPACT_ATOMS: atom_id res chain seq x y z
N MET A 1 13.90 -16.53 -4.43
CA MET A 1 14.27 -15.62 -3.33
C MET A 1 14.95 -14.33 -3.83
N ARG A 2 16.04 -14.39 -4.64
CA ARG A 2 16.71 -13.15 -5.14
C ARG A 2 15.77 -12.22 -5.93
N GLY A 3 14.93 -12.76 -6.82
CA GLY A 3 13.97 -11.96 -7.59
C GLY A 3 12.91 -11.28 -6.71
N HIS A 4 12.43 -11.94 -5.67
CA HIS A 4 11.51 -11.36 -4.70
C HIS A 4 12.10 -10.11 -4.03
N LEU A 5 13.34 -10.20 -3.53
CA LEU A 5 14.01 -9.07 -2.89
C LEU A 5 14.28 -7.91 -3.87
N ALA A 6 14.56 -8.23 -5.14
CA ALA A 6 14.76 -7.19 -6.17
C ALA A 6 13.46 -6.43 -6.44
N ILE A 7 12.33 -7.12 -6.57
CA ILE A 7 11.01 -6.48 -6.76
C ILE A 7 10.65 -5.64 -5.53
N TYR A 8 10.85 -6.15 -4.31
CA TYR A 8 10.59 -5.42 -3.07
C TYR A 8 11.36 -4.10 -2.99
N ARG A 9 12.66 -4.15 -3.29
CA ARG A 9 13.51 -2.95 -3.28
C ARG A 9 13.10 -1.94 -4.34
N ALA A 10 12.81 -2.40 -5.55
CA ALA A 10 12.37 -1.53 -6.63
C ALA A 10 11.00 -0.87 -6.32
N ALA A 11 10.08 -1.59 -5.70
CA ALA A 11 8.75 -1.08 -5.41
C ALA A 11 8.71 -0.05 -4.24
N LEU A 12 9.55 -0.24 -3.19
CA LEU A 12 9.43 0.52 -1.95
C LEU A 12 10.69 1.29 -1.53
N HIS A 13 11.83 0.98 -2.09
CA HIS A 13 13.12 1.50 -1.61
C HIS A 13 14.03 2.00 -2.74
N ASP A 14 13.45 2.30 -3.90
CA ASP A 14 14.19 2.94 -5.00
C ASP A 14 14.16 4.45 -4.81
N ASP A 15 15.33 5.09 -4.82
CA ASP A 15 15.47 6.53 -4.61
C ASP A 15 14.85 7.37 -5.75
N THR A 16 14.50 6.73 -6.87
CA THR A 16 13.83 7.39 -8.01
C THR A 16 12.31 7.39 -7.88
N ASN A 17 11.74 6.69 -6.91
CA ASN A 17 10.31 6.68 -6.66
C ASN A 17 9.80 8.08 -6.31
N LYS A 18 8.69 8.48 -6.94
CA LYS A 18 8.07 9.80 -6.76
C LYS A 18 7.01 9.82 -5.65
N ILE A 19 6.35 8.68 -5.43
CA ILE A 19 5.36 8.56 -4.34
C ILE A 19 6.10 8.62 -3.00
N PRO A 20 5.71 9.54 -2.09
CA PRO A 20 6.36 9.64 -0.78
C PRO A 20 6.33 8.31 -0.02
N THR A 21 7.42 7.93 0.61
CA THR A 21 7.58 6.62 1.27
C THR A 21 6.50 6.34 2.31
N TRP A 22 6.07 7.36 3.07
CA TRP A 22 4.96 7.19 4.02
C TRP A 22 3.66 6.77 3.33
N PHE A 23 3.43 7.24 2.11
CA PHE A 23 2.23 6.90 1.35
C PHE A 23 2.37 5.56 0.63
N GLN A 24 3.57 5.18 0.17
CA GLN A 24 3.86 3.83 -0.31
C GLN A 24 3.55 2.78 0.77
N GLU A 25 4.02 3.02 2.01
CA GLU A 25 3.73 2.18 3.17
C GLU A 25 2.23 2.18 3.54
N THR A 26 1.53 3.29 3.31
CA THR A 26 0.08 3.39 3.49
C THR A 26 -0.67 2.53 2.47
N ILE A 27 -0.32 2.60 1.18
CA ILE A 27 -0.88 1.72 0.13
C ILE A 27 -0.62 0.26 0.48
N SER A 28 0.60 -0.07 0.88
CA SER A 28 1.02 -1.41 1.28
C SER A 28 0.17 -1.96 2.44
N SER A 29 -0.06 -1.12 3.46
CA SER A 29 -0.92 -1.43 4.60
C SER A 29 -2.37 -1.63 4.17
N PHE A 30 -2.89 -0.80 3.28
CA PHE A 30 -4.27 -0.92 2.81
C PHE A 30 -4.50 -2.21 2.02
N VAL A 31 -3.59 -2.55 1.12
CA VAL A 31 -3.65 -3.84 0.40
C VAL A 31 -3.57 -5.01 1.37
N SER A 32 -2.77 -4.91 2.43
CA SER A 32 -2.66 -5.94 3.46
C SER A 32 -3.94 -6.10 4.28
N ILE A 33 -4.65 -5.00 4.59
CA ILE A 33 -6.00 -5.03 5.19
C ILE A 33 -6.99 -5.76 4.27
N LEU A 34 -7.03 -5.39 2.99
CA LEU A 34 -7.93 -5.98 2.02
C LEU A 34 -7.70 -7.49 1.83
N ASN A 35 -6.45 -7.92 1.86
CA ASN A 35 -6.03 -9.32 1.77
C ASN A 35 -6.05 -10.06 3.12
N LYS A 36 -6.40 -9.39 4.23
CA LYS A 36 -6.39 -9.95 5.60
C LYS A 36 -5.03 -10.56 5.97
N CYS A 37 -3.94 -9.89 5.62
CA CYS A 37 -2.58 -10.32 5.93
C CYS A 37 -2.05 -9.56 7.14
N GLU A 38 -2.22 -10.13 8.34
CA GLU A 38 -1.87 -9.48 9.61
C GLU A 38 -0.37 -9.24 9.74
N TYR A 39 0.47 -10.18 9.31
CA TYR A 39 1.93 -10.04 9.33
C TYR A 39 2.39 -8.81 8.52
N SER A 40 1.93 -8.71 7.28
CA SER A 40 2.28 -7.61 6.41
C SER A 40 1.72 -6.28 6.93
N LEU A 41 0.46 -6.27 7.39
CA LEU A 41 -0.16 -5.08 7.98
C LEU A 41 0.62 -4.58 9.19
N ALA A 42 1.00 -5.46 10.11
CA ALA A 42 1.74 -5.08 11.31
C ALA A 42 3.06 -4.37 10.97
N ASN A 43 3.81 -4.90 10.00
CA ASN A 43 5.09 -4.35 9.56
C ASN A 43 4.94 -3.00 8.85
N HIS A 44 4.09 -2.96 7.82
CA HIS A 44 3.98 -1.80 6.95
C HIS A 44 3.20 -0.65 7.60
N TRP A 45 2.21 -0.95 8.44
CA TRP A 45 1.53 0.10 9.20
C TRP A 45 2.46 0.75 10.24
N LYS A 46 3.31 -0.02 10.91
CA LYS A 46 4.29 0.56 11.83
C LYS A 46 5.26 1.51 11.10
N ASN A 47 5.69 1.12 9.91
CA ASN A 47 6.51 1.97 9.04
C ASN A 47 5.78 3.24 8.64
N ALA A 48 4.53 3.12 8.12
CA ALA A 48 3.71 4.25 7.74
C ALA A 48 3.51 5.24 8.89
N ALA A 49 3.11 4.75 10.07
CA ALA A 49 2.89 5.56 11.25
C ALA A 49 4.15 6.31 11.70
N TYR A 50 5.30 5.64 11.68
CA TYR A 50 6.59 6.27 11.98
C TYR A 50 6.91 7.41 11.00
N LEU A 51 6.77 7.15 9.70
CA LEU A 51 7.07 8.12 8.64
C LEU A 51 6.08 9.29 8.57
N ILE A 52 4.82 9.09 8.95
CA ILE A 52 3.82 10.15 9.08
C ILE A 52 4.23 11.13 10.18
N GLY A 53 4.85 10.65 11.28
CA GLY A 53 5.39 11.48 12.35
C GLY A 53 4.35 12.25 13.17
N ASP A 54 3.06 12.00 12.96
CA ASP A 54 1.92 12.59 13.65
C ASP A 54 0.95 11.48 14.08
N ASN A 55 0.84 11.26 15.38
CA ASN A 55 0.03 10.17 15.93
C ASN A 55 -1.48 10.35 15.70
N GLU A 56 -1.98 11.58 15.70
CA GLU A 56 -3.39 11.86 15.47
C GLU A 56 -3.75 11.61 14.00
N LYS A 57 -2.93 12.14 13.07
CA LYS A 57 -3.06 11.89 11.64
C LYS A 57 -2.96 10.39 11.33
N ALA A 58 -1.95 9.69 11.85
CA ALA A 58 -1.78 8.25 11.66
C ALA A 58 -3.01 7.49 12.18
N SER A 59 -3.51 7.81 13.37
CA SER A 59 -4.71 7.17 13.94
C SER A 59 -5.96 7.41 13.10
N LYS A 60 -6.14 8.61 12.55
CA LYS A 60 -7.25 8.92 11.62
C LYS A 60 -7.15 8.06 10.37
N ILE A 61 -5.98 8.03 9.74
CA ILE A 61 -5.73 7.21 8.54
C ILE A 61 -6.00 5.74 8.83
N LYS A 62 -5.45 5.19 9.93
CA LYS A 62 -5.64 3.77 10.28
C LYS A 62 -7.12 3.40 10.39
N ARG A 63 -7.91 4.24 11.09
CA ARG A 63 -9.36 4.01 11.22
C ARG A 63 -10.09 4.03 9.88
N ALA A 64 -9.71 4.92 8.96
CA ALA A 64 -10.29 4.99 7.62
C ALA A 64 -9.97 3.72 6.80
N LEU A 65 -8.71 3.28 6.84
CA LEU A 65 -8.28 2.08 6.12
C LEU A 65 -8.93 0.81 6.69
N ASP A 66 -9.03 0.67 8.03
CA ASP A 66 -9.67 -0.48 8.67
C ASP A 66 -11.15 -0.61 8.31
N LYS A 67 -11.83 0.52 8.15
CA LYS A 67 -13.22 0.57 7.66
C LYS A 67 -13.32 0.39 6.15
N GLN A 68 -12.20 0.31 5.44
CA GLN A 68 -12.12 0.33 3.97
C GLN A 68 -12.80 1.56 3.34
N LYS A 69 -12.74 2.70 4.05
CA LYS A 69 -13.27 4.00 3.65
C LYS A 69 -12.15 5.04 3.64
N PRO A 70 -11.22 4.97 2.67
CA PRO A 70 -10.10 5.92 2.62
C PRO A 70 -10.55 7.38 2.50
N GLU A 71 -11.76 7.64 1.96
CA GLU A 71 -12.39 8.96 1.88
C GLU A 71 -12.60 9.65 3.25
N ASP A 72 -12.58 8.90 4.35
CA ASP A 72 -12.67 9.47 5.70
C ASP A 72 -11.36 10.20 6.12
N ALA A 73 -10.25 9.99 5.38
CA ALA A 73 -8.94 10.53 5.74
C ALA A 73 -8.14 11.14 4.58
N PHE A 74 -8.53 10.87 3.34
CA PHE A 74 -7.83 11.31 2.14
C PHE A 74 -8.76 12.00 1.16
N ASP A 75 -8.19 12.83 0.31
CA ASP A 75 -8.84 13.45 -0.84
C ASP A 75 -7.91 13.46 -2.08
N GLY A 76 -8.41 13.98 -3.19
CA GLY A 76 -7.64 14.18 -4.42
C GLY A 76 -6.91 12.93 -4.92
N LYS A 77 -5.65 13.13 -5.32
CA LYS A 77 -4.81 12.08 -5.93
C LYS A 77 -4.56 10.89 -4.99
N GLU A 78 -4.31 11.16 -3.73
CA GLU A 78 -4.03 10.10 -2.74
C GLU A 78 -5.27 9.22 -2.50
N LEU A 79 -6.46 9.82 -2.40
CA LEU A 79 -7.71 9.07 -2.31
C LEU A 79 -7.92 8.18 -3.55
N GLU A 80 -7.74 8.73 -4.74
CA GLU A 80 -7.94 7.96 -5.98
C GLU A 80 -6.95 6.80 -6.10
N MET A 81 -5.69 6.98 -5.67
CA MET A 81 -4.71 5.88 -5.61
C MET A 81 -5.16 4.76 -4.66
N LEU A 82 -5.76 5.10 -3.52
CA LEU A 82 -6.29 4.09 -2.58
C LEU A 82 -7.56 3.42 -3.12
N LEU A 83 -8.44 4.14 -3.81
CA LEU A 83 -9.61 3.56 -4.47
C LEU A 83 -9.19 2.63 -5.62
N TYR A 84 -8.19 3.03 -6.41
CA TYR A 84 -7.55 2.20 -7.42
C TYR A 84 -6.96 0.93 -6.79
N ALA A 85 -6.22 1.07 -5.67
CA ALA A 85 -5.66 -0.07 -4.94
C ALA A 85 -6.75 -1.04 -4.45
N LYS A 86 -7.85 -0.52 -3.93
CA LYS A 86 -9.00 -1.33 -3.49
C LYS A 86 -9.61 -2.10 -4.65
N LYS A 87 -9.86 -1.43 -5.78
CA LYS A 87 -10.46 -2.05 -6.96
C LYS A 87 -9.54 -3.11 -7.55
N LEU A 88 -8.26 -2.80 -7.74
CA LEU A 88 -7.28 -3.74 -8.29
C LEU A 88 -7.07 -4.96 -7.40
N THR A 89 -7.15 -4.79 -6.07
CA THR A 89 -7.00 -5.90 -5.12
C THR A 89 -8.23 -6.81 -5.08
N LEU A 90 -9.44 -6.25 -5.05
CA LEU A 90 -10.68 -7.00 -4.83
C LEU A 90 -11.36 -7.45 -6.12
N ASN A 91 -11.19 -6.70 -7.22
CA ASN A 91 -11.88 -6.91 -8.48
C ASN A 91 -10.95 -6.64 -9.67
N PRO A 92 -9.82 -7.36 -9.82
CA PRO A 92 -8.85 -7.09 -10.87
C PRO A 92 -9.43 -7.27 -12.29
N ASP A 93 -10.42 -8.13 -12.45
CA ASP A 93 -11.16 -8.37 -13.69
C ASP A 93 -12.06 -7.19 -14.12
N LYS A 94 -12.32 -6.26 -13.22
CA LYS A 94 -13.16 -5.07 -13.47
C LYS A 94 -12.36 -3.79 -13.71
N MET A 95 -11.03 -3.89 -13.78
CA MET A 95 -10.18 -2.74 -14.11
C MET A 95 -10.44 -2.30 -15.55
N VAL A 96 -10.59 -0.98 -15.74
CA VAL A 96 -10.87 -0.37 -17.03
C VAL A 96 -9.99 0.86 -17.25
N LYS A 97 -9.90 1.34 -18.48
CA LYS A 97 -9.06 2.48 -18.85
C LYS A 97 -9.35 3.74 -18.03
N SER A 98 -10.61 3.98 -17.68
CA SER A 98 -11.01 5.14 -16.88
C SER A 98 -10.42 5.14 -15.47
N ASP A 99 -10.04 4.00 -14.90
CA ASP A 99 -9.38 3.96 -13.59
C ASP A 99 -8.02 4.66 -13.63
N VAL A 100 -7.28 4.48 -14.72
CA VAL A 100 -6.01 5.20 -14.98
C VAL A 100 -6.26 6.66 -15.36
N GLU A 101 -7.27 6.93 -16.19
CA GLU A 101 -7.63 8.28 -16.61
C GLU A 101 -8.06 9.17 -15.43
N ASN A 102 -8.72 8.61 -14.42
CA ASN A 102 -9.10 9.34 -13.20
C ASN A 102 -7.86 9.76 -12.39
N LEU A 103 -6.88 8.87 -12.23
CA LEU A 103 -5.60 9.21 -11.60
C LEU A 103 -4.91 10.37 -12.32
N LYS A 104 -4.85 10.31 -13.66
CA LYS A 104 -4.26 11.39 -14.49
C LYS A 104 -4.99 12.73 -14.33
N LYS A 105 -6.33 12.72 -14.29
CA LYS A 105 -7.14 13.93 -14.06
C LYS A 105 -6.84 14.61 -12.73
N LEU A 106 -6.45 13.82 -11.72
CA LEU A 106 -6.07 14.32 -10.41
C LEU A 106 -4.57 14.61 -10.27
N GLY A 107 -3.83 14.62 -11.40
CA GLY A 107 -2.44 15.06 -11.46
C GLY A 107 -1.41 13.97 -11.21
N ALA A 108 -1.79 12.68 -11.25
CA ALA A 108 -0.81 11.61 -11.25
C ALA A 108 -0.15 11.49 -12.64
N ASP A 109 1.17 11.44 -12.69
CA ASP A 109 1.88 11.14 -13.93
C ASP A 109 2.00 9.61 -14.17
N ASP A 110 2.46 9.22 -15.35
CA ASP A 110 2.58 7.81 -15.72
C ASP A 110 3.55 7.03 -14.81
N GLY A 111 4.59 7.70 -14.29
CA GLY A 111 5.55 7.12 -13.34
C GLY A 111 4.88 6.82 -12.00
N GLU A 112 4.19 7.79 -11.40
CA GLU A 112 3.45 7.61 -10.14
C GLU A 112 2.37 6.52 -10.26
N ILE A 113 1.67 6.46 -11.39
CA ILE A 113 0.66 5.40 -11.64
C ILE A 113 1.32 4.03 -11.71
N LEU A 114 2.47 3.93 -12.39
CA LEU A 114 3.24 2.69 -12.48
C LEU A 114 3.76 2.26 -11.10
N GLU A 115 4.32 3.18 -10.32
CA GLU A 115 4.78 2.93 -8.96
C GLU A 115 3.64 2.41 -8.06
N ALA A 116 2.50 3.11 -8.03
CA ALA A 116 1.33 2.67 -7.26
C ALA A 116 0.87 1.26 -7.70
N ASN A 117 0.77 1.02 -9.00
CA ASN A 117 0.39 -0.29 -9.53
C ASN A 117 1.38 -1.38 -9.12
N GLN A 118 2.68 -1.12 -9.20
CA GLN A 118 3.74 -2.05 -8.80
C GLN A 118 3.66 -2.40 -7.31
N ILE A 119 3.47 -1.40 -6.44
CA ILE A 119 3.29 -1.59 -5.00
C ILE A 119 2.07 -2.48 -4.75
N ILE A 120 0.94 -2.17 -5.34
CA ILE A 120 -0.32 -2.92 -5.17
C ILE A 120 -0.15 -4.36 -5.63
N CYS A 121 0.43 -4.59 -6.81
CA CYS A 121 0.66 -5.93 -7.35
C CYS A 121 1.64 -6.73 -6.50
N TYR A 122 2.71 -6.09 -6.03
CA TYR A 122 3.68 -6.73 -5.14
C TYR A 122 3.01 -7.19 -3.83
N PHE A 123 2.22 -6.32 -3.18
CA PHE A 123 1.53 -6.68 -1.93
C PHE A 123 0.42 -7.72 -2.14
N ASN A 124 -0.24 -7.72 -3.27
CA ASN A 124 -1.15 -8.83 -3.63
C ASN A 124 -0.42 -10.16 -3.79
N TYR A 125 0.79 -10.16 -4.34
CA TYR A 125 1.63 -11.35 -4.43
C TYR A 125 2.13 -11.79 -3.05
N VAL A 126 2.80 -10.90 -2.31
CA VAL A 126 3.48 -11.27 -1.07
C VAL A 126 2.50 -11.62 0.06
N ASN A 127 1.34 -10.97 0.13
CA ASN A 127 0.32 -11.28 1.13
C ASN A 127 -0.23 -12.70 0.93
N ARG A 128 -0.40 -13.15 -0.33
CA ARG A 128 -0.78 -14.54 -0.62
C ARG A 128 0.29 -15.53 -0.24
N LEU A 129 1.56 -15.18 -0.46
CA LEU A 129 2.69 -16.00 -0.05
C LEU A 129 2.74 -16.15 1.49
N ILE A 130 2.62 -15.03 2.23
CA ILE A 130 2.66 -14.99 3.69
C ILE A 130 1.48 -15.77 4.28
N ASN A 131 0.26 -15.47 3.85
CA ASN A 131 -0.96 -16.13 4.33
C ASN A 131 -0.93 -17.64 4.00
N GLY A 132 -0.48 -18.00 2.80
CA GLY A 132 -0.41 -19.40 2.36
C GLY A 132 0.59 -20.23 3.16
N LEU A 133 1.61 -19.60 3.75
CA LEU A 133 2.59 -20.25 4.61
C LEU A 133 2.27 -20.16 6.11
N GLY A 134 1.19 -19.43 6.49
CA GLY A 134 0.80 -19.25 7.89
C GLY A 134 1.84 -18.46 8.71
N VAL A 135 2.54 -17.51 8.08
CA VAL A 135 3.55 -16.70 8.78
C VAL A 135 2.87 -15.75 9.79
N THR A 136 3.36 -15.72 11.02
CA THR A 136 2.91 -14.84 12.10
C THR A 136 4.01 -13.87 12.51
N THR A 137 3.67 -12.89 13.35
CA THR A 137 4.64 -11.94 13.93
C THR A 137 5.28 -12.45 15.23
N ASP A 138 4.97 -13.67 15.63
CA ASP A 138 5.45 -14.23 16.91
C ASP A 138 6.98 -14.35 16.90
N GLY A 139 7.62 -13.62 17.82
CA GLY A 139 9.08 -13.58 17.95
C GLY A 139 9.79 -12.59 17.02
N ASP A 140 9.06 -11.88 16.15
CA ASP A 140 9.63 -10.91 15.21
C ASP A 140 9.68 -9.49 15.77
N VAL A 141 10.68 -8.73 15.33
CA VAL A 141 10.73 -7.27 15.52
C VAL A 141 9.98 -6.62 14.37
N VAL A 142 8.76 -6.15 14.65
CA VAL A 142 7.88 -5.53 13.67
C VAL A 142 8.41 -4.16 13.25
N GLY A 143 8.32 -3.87 11.95
CA GLY A 143 8.69 -2.58 11.34
C GLY A 143 10.16 -2.46 10.99
N TYR A 144 10.44 -1.65 9.98
CA TYR A 144 11.79 -1.41 9.44
C TYR A 144 12.41 -0.12 10.01
N TYR A 145 11.62 0.95 10.12
CA TYR A 145 12.08 2.24 10.63
C TYR A 145 12.06 2.26 12.17
N LYS A 146 13.09 2.90 12.76
CA LYS A 146 13.28 2.97 14.21
C LYS A 146 13.51 4.42 14.65
#